data_77b4a1b166359af1c5de9daf9d435a84
#
_entry.id   77b4a1b166359af1c5de9daf9d435a84
#
_cell.length_a   1.000
_cell.length_b   1.000
_cell.length_c   1.000
_cell.angle_alpha   90.00
_cell.angle_beta   90.00
_cell.angle_gamma   90.00
#
_symmetry.space_group_name_H-M   'P 1'
#
loop_
_entity.id
_entity.type
_entity.pdbx_description
1 polymer ?
#
loop_
_entity_poly.entity_id
_entity_poly.type
_entity_poly.pdbx_seq_one_letter_code
_entity_poly.pdbx_strand_id
1 'polypeptide(L)'
;MKKLAIAIGAPALILSGAAQADTVVGLYAGAQVWDTSNSGQFGTGNGNQSFAFTDEKQTSFYIAVEHPIPFLPNIKIRENELVSYGATTLTQDFNFNAQVYSANSSITSYVDLSHTDFTLYYELFDNDLIAFDLGMKGKKVDGWLAIREGINENGIRSDGWIPTGYAHLRLGIPGTYLTFYGIANAISVDDSSVHDFEVGAEYRLVDSIALDLNLQIGYRDIKIELDDLDGVYSDLKFKGPYLGLEVHF
;
A
#
# COMPACT_ATOMS: atom_id res chain seq x y z
N MET A 1 19.55 3.49 -19.83
CA MET A 1 18.94 4.54 -19.01
C MET A 1 17.96 5.33 -19.88
N LYS A 2 16.71 4.90 -19.97
CA LYS A 2 15.65 5.65 -20.66
C LYS A 2 15.02 6.59 -19.65
N LYS A 3 15.20 7.91 -19.82
CA LYS A 3 14.55 8.93 -19.00
C LYS A 3 13.08 9.00 -19.39
N LEU A 4 12.20 8.54 -18.51
CA LEU A 4 10.76 8.66 -18.68
C LEU A 4 10.36 10.11 -18.35
N ALA A 5 9.96 10.88 -19.36
CA ALA A 5 9.36 12.20 -19.21
C ALA A 5 7.84 12.01 -19.13
N ILE A 6 7.28 12.05 -17.92
CA ILE A 6 5.82 12.02 -17.72
C ILE A 6 5.29 13.44 -17.95
N ALA A 7 4.55 13.62 -19.04
CA ALA A 7 3.78 14.84 -19.30
C ALA A 7 2.47 14.77 -18.49
N ILE A 8 2.43 15.43 -17.33
CA ILE A 8 1.22 15.58 -16.52
C ILE A 8 0.38 16.71 -17.13
N GLY A 9 -0.58 16.34 -17.97
CA GLY A 9 -1.65 17.24 -18.40
C GLY A 9 -2.74 17.27 -17.33
N ALA A 10 -2.78 18.32 -16.53
CA ALA A 10 -3.86 18.54 -15.57
C ALA A 10 -5.10 19.10 -16.29
N PRO A 11 -6.28 18.46 -16.26
CA PRO A 11 -7.52 19.13 -16.55
C PRO A 11 -7.93 19.98 -15.35
N ALA A 12 -7.92 21.30 -15.51
CA ALA A 12 -8.50 22.22 -14.55
C ALA A 12 -10.04 22.07 -14.59
N LEU A 13 -10.59 21.22 -13.76
CA LEU A 13 -12.01 21.18 -13.43
C LEU A 13 -12.25 22.17 -12.29
N ILE A 14 -12.71 23.37 -12.66
CA ILE A 14 -13.25 24.35 -11.71
C ILE A 14 -14.65 23.85 -11.32
N LEU A 15 -14.73 23.07 -10.25
CA LEU A 15 -15.96 22.78 -9.53
C LEU A 15 -16.04 23.78 -8.37
N SER A 16 -16.79 24.87 -8.56
CA SER A 16 -17.20 25.79 -7.50
C SER A 16 -18.32 25.13 -6.69
N GLY A 17 -17.98 24.16 -5.84
CA GLY A 17 -18.75 23.71 -4.72
C GLY A 17 -18.13 24.32 -3.48
N ALA A 18 -18.91 25.01 -2.65
CA ALA A 18 -18.45 25.48 -1.36
C ALA A 18 -18.14 24.24 -0.51
N ALA A 19 -16.89 23.79 -0.53
CA ALA A 19 -16.39 22.91 0.48
C ALA A 19 -16.44 23.68 1.80
N GLN A 20 -17.22 23.22 2.75
CA GLN A 20 -17.05 23.64 4.14
C GLN A 20 -15.78 22.91 4.61
N ALA A 21 -14.64 23.49 4.31
CA ALA A 21 -13.39 23.06 4.90
C ALA A 21 -13.52 23.21 6.42
N ASP A 22 -13.11 22.21 7.16
CA ASP A 22 -12.97 22.29 8.61
C ASP A 22 -12.27 23.58 9.01
N THR A 23 -12.86 24.33 9.91
CA THR A 23 -12.30 25.62 10.36
C THR A 23 -11.11 25.45 11.29
N VAL A 24 -10.71 24.21 11.59
CA VAL A 24 -9.63 23.82 12.51
C VAL A 24 -8.72 22.78 11.83
N VAL A 25 -7.44 22.81 12.19
CA VAL A 25 -6.48 21.78 11.74
C VAL A 25 -6.85 20.45 12.37
N GLY A 26 -7.13 19.44 11.56
CA GLY A 26 -7.35 18.05 11.98
C GLY A 26 -6.01 17.30 12.06
N LEU A 27 -5.79 16.59 13.16
CA LEU A 27 -4.62 15.70 13.33
C LEU A 27 -5.12 14.28 13.54
N TYR A 28 -4.70 13.37 12.67
CA TYR A 28 -5.04 11.95 12.73
C TYR A 28 -3.81 11.12 13.01
N ALA A 29 -3.96 10.09 13.83
CA ALA A 29 -2.95 9.06 14.05
C ALA A 29 -3.62 7.70 14.11
N GLY A 30 -3.09 6.71 13.40
CA GLY A 30 -3.68 5.39 13.37
C GLY A 30 -2.66 4.26 13.32
N ALA A 31 -3.10 3.10 13.77
CA ALA A 31 -2.36 1.85 13.74
C ALA A 31 -3.25 0.72 13.28
N GLN A 32 -2.70 -0.19 12.47
CA GLN A 32 -3.43 -1.37 11.98
C GLN A 32 -2.54 -2.62 12.12
N VAL A 33 -3.18 -3.73 12.43
CA VAL A 33 -2.61 -5.08 12.32
C VAL A 33 -3.37 -5.82 11.23
N TRP A 34 -2.64 -6.33 10.26
CA TRP A 34 -3.16 -6.96 9.06
C TRP A 34 -2.70 -8.42 8.99
N ASP A 35 -3.63 -9.37 8.91
CA ASP A 35 -3.37 -10.80 8.79
C ASP A 35 -3.37 -11.18 7.32
N THR A 36 -2.18 -11.39 6.73
CA THR A 36 -2.02 -11.53 5.28
C THR A 36 -1.87 -12.97 4.84
N SER A 37 -2.67 -13.38 3.85
CA SER A 37 -2.36 -14.53 3.00
C SER A 37 -1.53 -14.07 1.82
N ASN A 38 -0.34 -14.68 1.68
CA ASN A 38 0.66 -14.28 0.72
C ASN A 38 0.77 -15.31 -0.40
N SER A 39 0.94 -14.86 -1.64
CA SER A 39 1.09 -15.73 -2.80
C SER A 39 1.86 -15.05 -3.92
N GLY A 40 2.44 -15.85 -4.84
CA GLY A 40 3.02 -15.31 -6.05
C GLY A 40 4.33 -15.94 -6.43
N GLN A 41 5.07 -15.18 -7.24
CA GLN A 41 6.34 -15.57 -7.83
C GLN A 41 7.24 -14.36 -8.03
N PHE A 42 8.54 -14.59 -8.04
CA PHE A 42 9.51 -13.57 -8.42
C PHE A 42 10.78 -14.21 -8.97
N GLY A 43 11.59 -13.39 -9.62
CA GLY A 43 12.86 -13.85 -10.21
C GLY A 43 13.66 -12.71 -10.82
N THR A 44 14.77 -13.08 -11.46
CA THR A 44 15.62 -12.17 -12.23
C THR A 44 15.89 -12.73 -13.61
N GLY A 45 16.05 -11.84 -14.60
CA GLY A 45 16.23 -12.26 -15.98
C GLY A 45 14.95 -12.91 -16.55
N ASN A 46 15.07 -14.05 -17.25
CA ASN A 46 13.96 -14.63 -18.00
C ASN A 46 13.14 -15.68 -17.22
N GLY A 47 13.23 -15.71 -15.88
CA GLY A 47 12.57 -16.77 -15.11
C GLY A 47 11.99 -16.33 -13.79
N ASN A 48 10.69 -16.58 -13.60
CA ASN A 48 10.01 -16.44 -12.31
C ASN A 48 9.89 -17.81 -11.64
N GLN A 49 10.11 -17.85 -10.33
CA GLN A 49 9.88 -19.02 -9.50
C GLN A 49 8.73 -18.76 -8.53
N SER A 50 7.75 -19.64 -8.55
CA SER A 50 6.66 -19.64 -7.58
C SER A 50 7.09 -20.24 -6.24
N PHE A 51 6.64 -19.63 -5.15
CA PHE A 51 6.90 -20.09 -3.80
C PHE A 51 5.58 -20.35 -3.07
N ALA A 52 5.59 -21.36 -2.19
CA ALA A 52 4.56 -21.53 -1.17
C ALA A 52 4.88 -20.55 -0.03
N PHE A 53 4.26 -19.38 -0.06
CA PHE A 53 4.42 -18.37 0.96
C PHE A 53 3.61 -18.69 2.21
N THR A 54 4.11 -18.27 3.37
CA THR A 54 3.41 -18.34 4.64
C THR A 54 2.50 -17.13 4.84
N ASP A 55 1.43 -17.32 5.60
CA ASP A 55 0.60 -16.22 6.09
C ASP A 55 1.38 -15.46 7.17
N GLU A 56 1.31 -14.14 7.16
CA GLU A 56 2.07 -13.27 8.07
C GLU A 56 1.17 -12.21 8.70
N LYS A 57 1.59 -11.70 9.86
CA LYS A 57 0.97 -10.53 10.47
C LYS A 57 1.81 -9.30 10.19
N GLN A 58 1.24 -8.36 9.48
CA GLN A 58 1.85 -7.09 9.12
C GLN A 58 1.32 -5.97 10.01
N THR A 59 2.11 -4.96 10.20
CA THR A 59 1.71 -3.75 10.93
C THR A 59 1.78 -2.52 10.06
N SER A 60 0.95 -1.53 10.33
CA SER A 60 1.12 -0.21 9.76
C SER A 60 0.74 0.88 10.75
N PHE A 61 1.42 2.03 10.63
CA PHE A 61 1.17 3.23 11.43
C PHE A 61 1.07 4.42 10.51
N TYR A 62 0.16 5.34 10.79
CA TYR A 62 0.05 6.57 10.00
C TYR A 62 -0.24 7.79 10.86
N ILE A 63 0.14 8.92 10.32
CA ILE A 63 -0.28 10.24 10.77
C ILE A 63 -0.81 11.01 9.56
N ALA A 64 -1.84 11.84 9.77
CA ALA A 64 -2.31 12.77 8.76
C ALA A 64 -2.59 14.12 9.38
N VAL A 65 -2.41 15.16 8.56
CA VAL A 65 -2.74 16.55 8.89
C VAL A 65 -3.65 17.08 7.81
N GLU A 66 -4.83 17.50 8.21
CA GLU A 66 -5.83 18.18 7.39
C GLU A 66 -5.93 19.64 7.79
N HIS A 67 -6.14 20.53 6.84
CA HIS A 67 -6.13 21.97 7.10
C HIS A 67 -7.04 22.72 6.12
N PRO A 68 -7.65 23.86 6.58
CA PRO A 68 -8.58 24.63 5.78
C PRO A 68 -7.92 25.59 4.77
N ILE A 69 -6.60 25.52 4.55
CA ILE A 69 -5.90 26.44 3.66
C ILE A 69 -6.18 26.05 2.20
N PRO A 70 -6.89 26.90 1.41
CA PRO A 70 -7.19 26.56 0.02
C PRO A 70 -5.93 26.33 -0.80
N PHE A 71 -6.00 25.42 -1.78
CA PHE A 71 -4.93 25.07 -2.73
C PHE A 71 -3.69 24.39 -2.14
N LEU A 72 -3.57 24.28 -0.83
CA LEU A 72 -2.55 23.45 -0.19
C LEU A 72 -3.14 22.04 0.04
N PRO A 73 -2.47 20.96 -0.38
CA PRO A 73 -2.97 19.61 -0.13
C PRO A 73 -2.78 19.18 1.32
N ASN A 74 -3.69 18.39 1.83
CA ASN A 74 -3.52 17.65 3.07
C ASN A 74 -2.41 16.60 2.92
N ILE A 75 -1.82 16.18 4.03
CA ILE A 75 -0.66 15.29 4.06
C ILE A 75 -0.96 14.08 4.94
N LYS A 76 -0.68 12.88 4.44
CA LYS A 76 -0.67 11.63 5.21
C LYS A 76 0.64 10.90 4.98
N ILE A 77 1.27 10.45 6.07
CA ILE A 77 2.45 9.59 6.05
C ILE A 77 2.07 8.28 6.72
N ARG A 78 2.34 7.15 6.04
CA ARG A 78 2.04 5.82 6.55
C ARG A 78 3.25 4.91 6.37
N GLU A 79 3.68 4.31 7.46
CA GLU A 79 4.68 3.24 7.46
C GLU A 79 3.96 1.90 7.34
N ASN A 80 4.43 1.04 6.45
CA ASN A 80 3.86 -0.27 6.19
C ASN A 80 4.95 -1.33 6.28
N GLU A 81 4.77 -2.30 7.16
CA GLU A 81 5.50 -3.56 7.12
C GLU A 81 4.87 -4.45 6.04
N LEU A 82 5.71 -5.08 5.21
CA LEU A 82 5.26 -6.00 4.17
C LEU A 82 6.34 -7.06 3.92
N VAL A 83 6.33 -8.10 4.77
CA VAL A 83 7.32 -9.18 4.76
C VAL A 83 6.64 -10.50 4.44
N SER A 84 7.35 -11.41 3.74
CA SER A 84 6.85 -12.74 3.46
C SER A 84 7.98 -13.76 3.36
N TYR A 85 7.72 -14.97 3.81
CA TYR A 85 8.61 -16.12 3.72
C TYR A 85 7.97 -17.18 2.85
N GLY A 86 8.77 -17.81 1.99
CA GLY A 86 8.28 -18.86 1.11
C GLY A 86 9.28 -20.01 1.01
N ALA A 87 8.79 -21.14 0.50
CA ALA A 87 9.61 -22.31 0.24
C ALA A 87 9.16 -23.02 -1.05
N THR A 88 10.09 -23.66 -1.72
CA THR A 88 9.76 -24.50 -2.88
C THR A 88 10.84 -25.55 -3.10
N THR A 89 10.48 -26.63 -3.79
CA THR A 89 11.45 -27.58 -4.39
C THR A 89 11.43 -27.36 -5.89
N LEU A 90 12.57 -27.05 -6.46
CA LEU A 90 12.70 -26.72 -7.87
C LEU A 90 12.42 -27.94 -8.77
N THR A 91 11.63 -27.73 -9.82
CA THR A 91 11.37 -28.76 -10.85
C THR A 91 12.31 -28.64 -12.04
N GLN A 92 12.99 -27.51 -12.18
CA GLN A 92 13.99 -27.19 -13.20
C GLN A 92 15.04 -26.27 -12.62
N ASP A 93 16.15 -26.08 -13.32
CA ASP A 93 17.17 -25.13 -12.92
C ASP A 93 16.57 -23.70 -12.89
N PHE A 94 16.90 -22.96 -11.84
CA PHE A 94 16.42 -21.59 -11.61
C PHE A 94 17.61 -20.65 -11.44
N ASN A 95 17.61 -19.58 -12.22
CA ASN A 95 18.65 -18.54 -12.13
C ASN A 95 18.08 -17.32 -11.38
N PHE A 96 18.75 -16.94 -10.30
CA PHE A 96 18.41 -15.74 -9.52
C PHE A 96 19.69 -14.97 -9.21
N ASN A 97 19.74 -13.70 -9.60
CA ASN A 97 20.86 -12.79 -9.36
C ASN A 97 22.22 -13.44 -9.72
N ALA A 98 22.33 -13.92 -10.96
CA ALA A 98 23.52 -14.61 -11.52
C ALA A 98 23.95 -15.92 -10.82
N GLN A 99 23.15 -16.46 -9.90
CA GLN A 99 23.37 -17.77 -9.29
C GLN A 99 22.35 -18.77 -9.84
N VAL A 100 22.82 -19.96 -10.22
CA VAL A 100 21.99 -21.07 -10.68
C VAL A 100 21.71 -22.02 -9.51
N TYR A 101 20.43 -22.27 -9.26
CA TYR A 101 19.93 -23.28 -8.32
C TYR A 101 19.45 -24.49 -9.13
N SER A 102 19.97 -25.66 -8.81
CA SER A 102 19.71 -26.87 -9.61
C SER A 102 18.31 -27.43 -9.38
N ALA A 103 17.78 -28.10 -10.38
CA ALA A 103 16.57 -28.91 -10.27
C ALA A 103 16.66 -29.88 -9.07
N ASN A 104 15.54 -30.11 -8.40
CA ASN A 104 15.38 -30.89 -7.17
C ASN A 104 16.01 -30.27 -5.91
N SER A 105 16.64 -29.09 -5.98
CA SER A 105 17.04 -28.33 -4.78
C SER A 105 15.80 -27.81 -4.04
N SER A 106 15.87 -27.86 -2.71
CA SER A 106 14.90 -27.19 -1.84
C SER A 106 15.45 -25.82 -1.46
N ILE A 107 14.72 -24.77 -1.82
CA ILE A 107 15.08 -23.38 -1.56
C ILE A 107 14.00 -22.66 -0.75
N THR A 108 14.41 -21.66 0.02
CA THR A 108 13.49 -20.74 0.70
C THR A 108 13.65 -19.34 0.14
N SER A 109 12.59 -18.56 0.21
CA SER A 109 12.58 -17.15 -0.17
C SER A 109 12.27 -16.26 1.02
N TYR A 110 12.86 -15.08 0.99
CA TYR A 110 12.53 -13.96 1.85
C TYR A 110 12.22 -12.76 0.99
N VAL A 111 11.07 -12.15 1.23
CA VAL A 111 10.60 -10.96 0.53
C VAL A 111 10.31 -9.91 1.59
N ASP A 112 10.97 -8.78 1.51
CA ASP A 112 10.69 -7.59 2.29
C ASP A 112 10.40 -6.44 1.32
N LEU A 113 9.18 -5.95 1.34
CA LEU A 113 8.69 -4.82 0.55
C LEU A 113 8.09 -3.75 1.46
N SER A 114 8.58 -3.69 2.70
CA SER A 114 8.21 -2.64 3.64
C SER A 114 8.47 -1.26 3.05
N HIS A 115 7.55 -0.34 3.28
CA HIS A 115 7.60 0.94 2.59
C HIS A 115 6.92 2.05 3.39
N THR A 116 7.38 3.29 3.16
CA THR A 116 6.75 4.50 3.64
C THR A 116 5.94 5.15 2.52
N ASP A 117 4.66 5.38 2.77
CA ASP A 117 3.75 6.10 1.88
C ASP A 117 3.70 7.59 2.26
N PHE A 118 3.90 8.46 1.29
CA PHE A 118 3.68 9.91 1.39
C PHE A 118 2.50 10.28 0.49
N THR A 119 1.37 10.68 1.09
CA THR A 119 0.15 11.01 0.36
C THR A 119 -0.13 12.49 0.46
N LEU A 120 -0.38 13.13 -0.69
CA LEU A 120 -0.90 14.50 -0.81
C LEU A 120 -2.28 14.42 -1.41
N TYR A 121 -3.30 14.99 -0.73
CA TYR A 121 -4.70 14.87 -1.17
C TYR A 121 -5.50 16.11 -0.89
N TYR A 122 -6.62 16.25 -1.60
CA TYR A 122 -7.65 17.26 -1.39
C TYR A 122 -8.96 16.59 -1.05
N GLU A 123 -9.66 17.12 -0.08
CA GLU A 123 -11.03 16.80 0.24
C GLU A 123 -11.94 17.47 -0.80
N LEU A 124 -12.50 16.68 -1.71
CA LEU A 124 -13.41 17.20 -2.75
C LEU A 124 -14.85 17.32 -2.23
N PHE A 125 -15.23 16.44 -1.33
CA PHE A 125 -16.46 16.47 -0.57
C PHE A 125 -16.15 16.08 0.86
N ASP A 126 -16.69 16.81 1.81
CA ASP A 126 -16.62 16.48 3.22
C ASP A 126 -17.90 16.91 3.92
N ASN A 127 -18.67 15.93 4.38
CA ASN A 127 -19.84 16.12 5.25
C ASN A 127 -20.13 14.82 6.00
N ASP A 128 -21.04 14.87 6.98
CA ASP A 128 -21.37 13.75 7.87
C ASP A 128 -21.84 12.47 7.16
N LEU A 129 -22.25 12.56 5.88
CA LEU A 129 -22.75 11.41 5.10
C LEU A 129 -21.74 10.88 4.11
N ILE A 130 -21.01 11.77 3.45
CA ILE A 130 -20.07 11.42 2.39
C ILE A 130 -18.85 12.31 2.50
N ALA A 131 -17.67 11.69 2.59
CA ALA A 131 -16.41 12.37 2.35
C ALA A 131 -15.67 11.68 1.22
N PHE A 132 -15.05 12.47 0.35
CA PHE A 132 -14.29 11.95 -0.80
C PHE A 132 -13.03 12.78 -1.02
N ASP A 133 -11.90 12.09 -0.92
CA ASP A 133 -10.57 12.62 -1.12
C ASP A 133 -9.97 12.10 -2.41
N LEU A 134 -9.21 12.96 -3.07
CA LEU A 134 -8.46 12.61 -4.28
C LEU A 134 -7.05 13.18 -4.19
N GLY A 135 -6.06 12.40 -4.60
CA GLY A 135 -4.68 12.85 -4.50
C GLY A 135 -3.67 11.96 -5.21
N MET A 136 -2.44 12.10 -4.77
CA MET A 136 -1.30 11.31 -5.23
C MET A 136 -0.53 10.76 -4.04
N LYS A 137 0.01 9.56 -4.19
CA LYS A 137 0.82 8.90 -3.19
C LYS A 137 2.18 8.51 -3.81
N GLY A 138 3.25 8.80 -3.09
CA GLY A 138 4.57 8.25 -3.37
C GLY A 138 4.89 7.15 -2.37
N LYS A 139 5.07 5.92 -2.84
CA LYS A 139 5.57 4.80 -2.03
C LYS A 139 7.10 4.77 -2.12
N LYS A 140 7.77 4.99 -0.99
CA LYS A 140 9.22 4.80 -0.88
C LYS A 140 9.48 3.39 -0.40
N VAL A 141 9.95 2.53 -1.29
CA VAL A 141 10.29 1.13 -1.01
C VAL A 141 11.79 1.02 -0.75
N ASP A 142 12.18 0.25 0.26
CA ASP A 142 13.54 -0.23 0.50
C ASP A 142 13.48 -1.76 0.50
N GLY A 143 13.34 -2.32 -0.71
CA GLY A 143 13.01 -3.72 -0.93
C GLY A 143 14.21 -4.66 -0.84
N TRP A 144 13.99 -5.86 -0.30
CA TRP A 144 14.95 -6.96 -0.30
C TRP A 144 14.27 -8.26 -0.74
N LEU A 145 14.78 -8.86 -1.80
CA LEU A 145 14.36 -10.16 -2.31
C LEU A 145 15.53 -11.12 -2.20
N ALA A 146 15.37 -12.23 -1.49
CA ALA A 146 16.44 -13.18 -1.27
C ALA A 146 15.99 -14.64 -1.45
N ILE A 147 16.93 -15.46 -1.93
CA ILE A 147 16.82 -16.91 -2.03
C ILE A 147 17.91 -17.53 -1.17
N ARG A 148 17.54 -18.56 -0.42
CA ARG A 148 18.47 -19.31 0.43
C ARG A 148 18.42 -20.80 0.08
N GLU A 149 19.61 -21.39 -0.12
CA GLU A 149 19.82 -22.84 -0.25
C GLU A 149 20.78 -23.27 0.87
N GLY A 150 20.28 -24.02 1.84
CA GLY A 150 21.04 -24.38 3.04
C GLY A 150 21.46 -23.14 3.84
N ILE A 151 22.78 -22.90 3.93
CA ILE A 151 23.35 -21.73 4.65
C ILE A 151 23.69 -20.56 3.70
N ASN A 152 23.60 -20.77 2.38
CA ASN A 152 23.95 -19.76 1.39
C ASN A 152 22.73 -18.91 1.08
N GLU A 153 22.87 -17.61 1.14
CA GLU A 153 21.85 -16.62 0.79
C GLU A 153 22.36 -15.75 -0.36
N ASN A 154 21.51 -15.53 -1.34
CA ASN A 154 21.72 -14.62 -2.44
C ASN A 154 20.49 -13.72 -2.56
N GLY A 155 20.68 -12.41 -2.61
CA GLY A 155 19.59 -11.45 -2.63
C GLY A 155 19.90 -10.22 -3.47
N ILE A 156 18.84 -9.49 -3.79
CA ILE A 156 18.88 -8.22 -4.49
C ILE A 156 18.11 -7.15 -3.72
N ARG A 157 18.60 -5.91 -3.78
CA ARG A 157 17.84 -4.74 -3.33
C ARG A 157 16.98 -4.22 -4.46
N SER A 158 15.78 -3.78 -4.10
CA SER A 158 14.84 -3.14 -5.02
C SER A 158 14.33 -1.86 -4.36
N ASP A 159 15.15 -0.82 -4.42
CA ASP A 159 14.86 0.46 -3.78
C ASP A 159 14.24 1.41 -4.80
N GLY A 160 13.24 2.17 -4.40
CA GLY A 160 12.68 3.14 -5.33
C GLY A 160 11.46 3.89 -4.83
N TRP A 161 10.98 4.78 -5.69
CA TRP A 161 9.74 5.50 -5.50
C TRP A 161 8.71 5.02 -6.52
N ILE A 162 7.54 4.61 -6.04
CA ILE A 162 6.40 4.20 -6.85
C ILE A 162 5.31 5.26 -6.68
N PRO A 163 5.09 6.14 -7.67
CA PRO A 163 3.97 7.08 -7.63
C PRO A 163 2.66 6.34 -7.92
N THR A 164 1.61 6.58 -7.14
CA THR A 164 0.27 6.04 -7.39
C THR A 164 -0.78 7.15 -7.31
N GLY A 165 -1.89 6.99 -8.02
CA GLY A 165 -3.10 7.76 -7.74
C GLY A 165 -3.66 7.35 -6.38
N TYR A 166 -4.30 8.27 -5.68
CA TYR A 166 -4.96 8.05 -4.39
C TYR A 166 -6.40 8.50 -4.46
N ALA A 167 -7.31 7.67 -3.96
CA ALA A 167 -8.70 8.03 -3.73
C ALA A 167 -9.17 7.41 -2.41
N HIS A 168 -9.96 8.16 -1.63
CA HIS A 168 -10.58 7.69 -0.39
C HIS A 168 -12.03 8.14 -0.34
N LEU A 169 -12.93 7.19 -0.13
CA LEU A 169 -14.36 7.42 0.02
C LEU A 169 -14.80 6.97 1.41
N ARG A 170 -15.57 7.83 2.11
CA ARG A 170 -16.21 7.51 3.40
C ARG A 170 -17.72 7.70 3.26
N LEU A 171 -18.49 6.80 3.84
CA LEU A 171 -19.95 6.80 3.84
C LEU A 171 -20.46 6.60 5.26
N GLY A 172 -20.88 7.69 5.90
CA GLY A 172 -21.45 7.69 7.24
C GLY A 172 -22.90 7.22 7.26
N ILE A 173 -23.28 6.46 8.28
CA ILE A 173 -24.68 6.03 8.47
C ILE A 173 -25.36 6.99 9.46
N PRO A 174 -26.36 7.78 9.03
CA PRO A 174 -27.02 8.78 9.87
C PRO A 174 -27.57 8.18 11.16
N GLY A 175 -27.35 8.87 12.27
CA GLY A 175 -27.84 8.46 13.60
C GLY A 175 -27.12 7.27 14.21
N THR A 176 -25.98 6.89 13.63
CA THR A 176 -25.09 5.85 14.17
C THR A 176 -23.64 6.38 14.23
N TYR A 177 -22.78 5.65 14.90
CA TYR A 177 -21.34 5.92 14.92
C TYR A 177 -20.57 5.07 13.87
N LEU A 178 -21.29 4.57 12.85
CA LEU A 178 -20.74 3.66 11.85
C LEU A 178 -20.47 4.39 10.54
N THR A 179 -19.26 4.24 10.02
CA THR A 179 -18.83 4.72 8.70
C THR A 179 -18.24 3.56 7.91
N PHE A 180 -18.64 3.39 6.66
CA PHE A 180 -17.96 2.52 5.70
C PHE A 180 -16.95 3.32 4.90
N TYR A 181 -15.84 2.70 4.51
CA TYR A 181 -14.83 3.38 3.71
C TYR A 181 -14.17 2.47 2.69
N GLY A 182 -13.60 3.09 1.66
CA GLY A 182 -12.77 2.44 0.67
C GLY A 182 -11.60 3.33 0.28
N ILE A 183 -10.39 2.76 0.24
CA ILE A 183 -9.18 3.44 -0.20
C ILE A 183 -8.65 2.71 -1.42
N ALA A 184 -8.30 3.46 -2.45
CA ALA A 184 -7.73 2.95 -3.68
C ALA A 184 -6.42 3.66 -4.00
N ASN A 185 -5.36 2.88 -4.22
CA ASN A 185 -4.09 3.37 -4.71
C ASN A 185 -3.67 2.50 -5.88
N ALA A 186 -3.38 3.08 -7.03
CA ALA A 186 -3.00 2.32 -8.20
C ALA A 186 -2.10 3.09 -9.15
N ILE A 187 -1.24 2.34 -9.83
CA ILE A 187 -0.51 2.76 -11.02
C ILE A 187 -0.34 1.57 -11.96
N SER A 188 -0.33 1.85 -13.25
CA SER A 188 0.08 0.89 -14.28
C SER A 188 0.94 1.63 -15.31
N VAL A 189 2.11 1.09 -15.60
CA VAL A 189 3.06 1.65 -16.57
C VAL A 189 3.63 0.46 -17.37
N ASP A 190 3.42 0.48 -18.68
CA ASP A 190 3.75 -0.63 -19.57
C ASP A 190 3.12 -1.95 -19.04
N ASP A 191 3.91 -3.00 -18.84
CA ASP A 191 3.46 -4.30 -18.34
C ASP A 191 3.61 -4.43 -16.81
N SER A 192 3.98 -3.34 -16.10
CA SER A 192 4.10 -3.31 -14.63
C SER A 192 2.91 -2.60 -14.00
N SER A 193 2.44 -3.14 -12.88
CA SER A 193 1.35 -2.53 -12.11
C SER A 193 1.51 -2.71 -10.60
N VAL A 194 1.08 -1.71 -9.85
CA VAL A 194 0.96 -1.78 -8.39
C VAL A 194 -0.41 -1.27 -8.00
N HIS A 195 -1.14 -2.05 -7.21
CA HIS A 195 -2.35 -1.58 -6.57
C HIS A 195 -2.41 -1.98 -5.09
N ASP A 196 -3.14 -1.18 -4.33
CA ASP A 196 -3.32 -1.33 -2.90
C ASP A 196 -4.73 -0.81 -2.58
N PHE A 197 -5.65 -1.73 -2.34
CA PHE A 197 -7.05 -1.45 -2.08
C PHE A 197 -7.41 -1.84 -0.65
N GLU A 198 -8.12 -0.94 0.04
CA GLU A 198 -8.69 -1.20 1.36
C GLU A 198 -10.20 -0.95 1.30
N VAL A 199 -10.98 -1.83 1.93
CA VAL A 199 -12.38 -1.60 2.23
C VAL A 199 -12.64 -1.94 3.67
N GLY A 200 -13.44 -1.15 4.37
CA GLY A 200 -13.66 -1.37 5.79
C GLY A 200 -14.86 -0.65 6.36
N ALA A 201 -15.06 -0.90 7.63
CA ALA A 201 -15.99 -0.19 8.48
C ALA A 201 -15.25 0.40 9.68
N GLU A 202 -15.66 1.56 10.09
CA GLU A 202 -15.16 2.30 11.23
C GLU A 202 -16.30 2.56 12.20
N TYR A 203 -16.04 2.30 13.47
CA TYR A 203 -16.99 2.58 14.54
C TYR A 203 -16.36 3.54 15.54
N ARG A 204 -17.00 4.70 15.76
CA ARG A 204 -16.55 5.70 16.71
C ARG A 204 -16.85 5.25 18.14
N LEU A 205 -15.78 4.92 18.88
CA LEU A 205 -15.85 4.48 20.29
C LEU A 205 -15.95 5.64 21.27
N VAL A 206 -15.26 6.74 20.96
CA VAL A 206 -15.26 7.98 21.74
C VAL A 206 -15.55 9.13 20.79
N ASP A 207 -16.48 9.98 21.19
CA ASP A 207 -16.88 11.20 20.48
C ASP A 207 -16.82 12.35 21.49
N SER A 208 -15.77 13.16 21.42
CA SER A 208 -15.59 14.30 22.32
C SER A 208 -15.00 15.50 21.59
N ILE A 209 -15.12 16.69 22.16
CA ILE A 209 -14.60 17.94 21.57
C ILE A 209 -13.06 17.89 21.40
N ALA A 210 -12.35 17.08 22.18
CA ALA A 210 -10.90 17.07 22.19
C ALA A 210 -10.29 15.86 21.47
N LEU A 211 -11.07 14.79 21.30
CA LEU A 211 -10.55 13.52 20.76
C LEU A 211 -11.69 12.62 20.32
N ASP A 212 -11.60 12.11 19.11
CA ASP A 212 -12.38 10.98 18.64
C ASP A 212 -11.50 9.73 18.59
N LEU A 213 -12.05 8.58 18.99
CA LEU A 213 -11.39 7.28 18.89
C LEU A 213 -12.24 6.36 18.03
N ASN A 214 -11.67 5.89 16.94
CA ASN A 214 -12.32 5.06 15.96
C ASN A 214 -11.70 3.65 15.96
N LEU A 215 -12.55 2.62 15.98
CA LEU A 215 -12.17 1.23 15.75
C LEU A 215 -12.40 0.92 14.27
N GLN A 216 -11.39 0.39 13.60
CA GLN A 216 -11.44 0.02 12.18
C GLN A 216 -11.38 -1.50 12.02
N ILE A 217 -12.21 -2.04 11.13
CA ILE A 217 -12.12 -3.42 10.65
C ILE A 217 -12.31 -3.43 9.15
N GLY A 218 -11.49 -4.20 8.45
CA GLY A 218 -11.59 -4.22 6.99
C GLY A 218 -10.79 -5.33 6.34
N TYR A 219 -10.65 -5.19 5.03
CA TYR A 219 -9.90 -6.09 4.18
C TYR A 219 -9.01 -5.27 3.24
N ARG A 220 -7.75 -5.68 3.11
CA ARG A 220 -6.76 -5.04 2.24
C ARG A 220 -6.22 -6.04 1.23
N ASP A 221 -5.97 -5.58 0.01
CA ASP A 221 -5.37 -6.34 -1.09
C ASP A 221 -4.29 -5.49 -1.76
N ILE A 222 -3.03 -5.95 -1.65
CA ILE A 222 -1.89 -5.36 -2.36
C ILE A 222 -1.43 -6.35 -3.41
N LYS A 223 -1.30 -5.88 -4.66
CA LYS A 223 -0.64 -6.63 -5.74
C LYS A 223 0.49 -5.80 -6.32
N ILE A 224 1.64 -6.45 -6.51
CA ILE A 224 2.85 -5.87 -7.10
C ILE A 224 3.26 -6.76 -8.26
N GLU A 225 3.06 -6.25 -9.47
CA GLU A 225 3.38 -6.91 -10.73
C GLU A 225 4.46 -6.09 -11.44
N LEU A 226 5.65 -6.64 -11.54
CA LEU A 226 6.80 -6.01 -12.17
C LEU A 226 7.24 -6.87 -13.35
N ASP A 227 7.42 -6.24 -14.51
CA ASP A 227 7.96 -6.85 -15.71
C ASP A 227 9.23 -6.11 -16.12
N ASP A 228 10.38 -6.76 -15.89
CA ASP A 228 11.73 -6.25 -16.20
C ASP A 228 12.05 -4.87 -15.59
N LEU A 229 11.60 -4.62 -14.36
CA LEU A 229 11.99 -3.41 -13.65
C LEU A 229 13.38 -3.62 -13.01
N ASP A 230 14.41 -3.02 -13.63
CA ASP A 230 15.82 -3.20 -13.25
C ASP A 230 16.26 -4.69 -13.22
N GLY A 231 15.70 -5.52 -14.11
CA GLY A 231 15.96 -6.96 -14.20
C GLY A 231 15.18 -7.81 -13.21
N VAL A 232 14.25 -7.22 -12.46
CA VAL A 232 13.37 -7.91 -11.52
C VAL A 232 12.02 -8.17 -12.18
N TYR A 233 11.56 -9.39 -12.01
CA TYR A 233 10.21 -9.84 -12.38
C TYR A 233 9.48 -10.27 -11.11
N SER A 234 8.26 -9.84 -10.92
CA SER A 234 7.43 -10.28 -9.79
C SER A 234 5.95 -10.26 -10.12
N ASP A 235 5.20 -11.17 -9.53
CA ASP A 235 3.76 -11.14 -9.38
C ASP A 235 3.47 -11.59 -7.96
N LEU A 236 3.44 -10.62 -7.03
CA LEU A 236 3.27 -10.84 -5.60
C LEU A 236 1.94 -10.28 -5.14
N LYS A 237 1.23 -11.04 -4.33
CA LYS A 237 -0.06 -10.68 -3.78
C LYS A 237 -0.13 -10.91 -2.28
N PHE A 238 -0.58 -9.88 -1.56
CA PHE A 238 -0.79 -9.85 -0.12
C PHE A 238 -2.24 -9.42 0.13
N LYS A 239 -3.02 -10.24 0.79
CA LYS A 239 -4.44 -9.93 1.04
C LYS A 239 -4.93 -10.51 2.35
N GLY A 240 -5.83 -9.81 3.02
CA GLY A 240 -6.43 -10.33 4.24
C GLY A 240 -7.17 -9.29 5.06
N PRO A 241 -7.79 -9.72 6.16
CA PRO A 241 -8.48 -8.84 7.08
C PRO A 241 -7.50 -8.05 7.94
N TYR A 242 -7.90 -6.86 8.36
CA TYR A 242 -7.17 -6.06 9.34
C TYR A 242 -8.07 -5.53 10.43
N LEU A 243 -7.46 -5.20 11.55
CA LEU A 243 -8.02 -4.49 12.68
C LEU A 243 -7.17 -3.25 12.94
N GLY A 244 -7.81 -2.12 13.19
CA GLY A 244 -7.11 -0.86 13.43
C GLY A 244 -7.78 0.03 14.47
N LEU A 245 -7.00 1.00 14.92
CA LEU A 245 -7.46 2.12 15.74
C LEU A 245 -6.99 3.42 15.10
N GLU A 246 -7.85 4.41 15.09
CA GLU A 246 -7.53 5.78 14.68
C GLU A 246 -7.97 6.76 15.75
N VAL A 247 -7.12 7.73 15.99
CA VAL A 247 -7.41 8.87 16.88
C VAL A 247 -7.40 10.13 16.05
N HIS A 248 -8.42 10.98 16.25
CA HIS A 248 -8.55 12.28 15.63
C HIS A 248 -8.62 13.36 16.71
N PHE A 249 -7.82 14.44 16.57
CA PHE A 249 -7.70 15.56 17.49
C PHE A 249 -8.09 16.87 16.83
#